data_186f1988babaef1b79fd97e5f67b9a9e
#
_entry.id   186f1988babaef1b79fd97e5f67b9a9e
#
_cell.length_a   1.000
_cell.length_b   1.000
_cell.length_c   1.000
_cell.angle_alpha   90.00
_cell.angle_beta   90.00
_cell.angle_gamma   90.00
#
_symmetry.space_group_name_H-M   'P 1'
#
loop_
_entity.id
_entity.type
_entity.pdbx_description
1 polymer ?
#
loop_
_entity_poly.entity_id
_entity_poly.type
_entity_poly.pdbx_seq_one_letter_code
_entity_poly.pdbx_strand_id
1 'polypeptide(L)'
;YAAGLPMQFANGLCEPWLKYVKEKNLKTKVIFGGSKTWEYFGTPLIDHFFVGMGETMLTDWVLSVSGKGPKRIFNTIIDYDVKAQGNKEQFNFVNSTTKYQEEDFIQPYEALGLEVGRGCRFSCTFCTWPLIGQKNMNDYLKTPDLLRAELMENWERFGVWKYYVTDDTFNDSTEKLQAFYDVIKSLPFKPAFWGFFRLDLIAANPEQIPLIQACGFKDIIVGIETFDPTAAKVIKKGAKPEKLKQALIDCKAAWGDDVLISSQFITGLPGETSESVAYSAEWFAREDAPIDAIGLVPLRLYAPDGWEKFRVTSEFERNYQKYGYDFPDPVNKPWYWTKTDGTDVTNYDEAKKLAEKWEDVLRKVVRKRKWLFKHTSFGHGDYTYEYIKSLDWDEYKKIPRVPGNMLLVKEQVMRDYFNPLMKLLREKKDALAR
;
A
#
# COMPACT_ATOMS: atom_id res chain seq x y z
N TYR A 1 3.47 8.28 10.61
CA TYR A 1 2.65 7.69 9.53
C TYR A 1 3.32 6.40 9.06
N ALA A 2 2.88 5.26 9.59
CA ALA A 2 3.47 3.97 9.26
C ALA A 2 2.54 3.17 8.32
N ALA A 3 2.01 3.83 7.29
CA ALA A 3 1.18 3.17 6.29
C ALA A 3 1.99 2.05 5.60
N GLY A 4 1.59 0.80 5.82
CA GLY A 4 2.19 -0.36 5.20
C GLY A 4 3.52 -0.85 5.79
N LEU A 5 3.96 -0.32 6.93
CA LEU A 5 5.11 -0.91 7.63
C LEU A 5 4.72 -2.25 8.25
N PRO A 6 5.55 -3.29 8.10
CA PRO A 6 5.30 -4.57 8.72
C PRO A 6 5.15 -4.45 10.24
N MET A 7 4.33 -5.30 10.85
CA MET A 7 4.18 -5.43 12.31
C MET A 7 5.52 -5.42 13.08
N GLN A 8 6.58 -5.96 12.49
CA GLN A 8 7.93 -5.97 13.06
C GLN A 8 8.48 -4.57 13.36
N PHE A 9 8.09 -3.56 12.58
CA PHE A 9 8.50 -2.18 12.85
C PHE A 9 7.71 -1.59 14.03
N ALA A 10 6.41 -1.77 14.06
CA ALA A 10 5.59 -1.35 15.19
C ALA A 10 6.02 -2.04 16.49
N ASN A 11 6.27 -3.34 16.46
CA ASN A 11 6.69 -4.11 17.63
C ASN A 11 8.15 -3.81 18.05
N GLY A 12 9.04 -3.53 17.09
CA GLY A 12 10.45 -3.25 17.39
C GLY A 12 10.74 -1.84 17.89
N LEU A 13 10.03 -0.83 17.38
CA LEU A 13 10.30 0.58 17.69
C LEU A 13 9.26 1.20 18.63
N CYS A 14 8.00 0.93 18.42
CA CYS A 14 6.94 1.55 19.21
C CYS A 14 6.68 0.84 20.54
N GLU A 15 6.78 -0.47 20.59
CA GLU A 15 6.46 -1.25 21.80
C GLU A 15 7.28 -0.82 23.04
N PRO A 16 8.61 -0.62 22.98
CA PRO A 16 9.39 -0.14 24.12
C PRO A 16 8.89 1.22 24.63
N TRP A 17 8.50 2.10 23.72
CA TRP A 17 7.92 3.40 24.07
C TRP A 17 6.55 3.28 24.70
N LEU A 18 5.70 2.43 24.18
CA LEU A 18 4.37 2.19 24.73
C LEU A 18 4.47 1.59 26.14
N LYS A 19 5.36 0.64 26.34
CA LYS A 19 5.68 0.08 27.67
C LYS A 19 6.16 1.16 28.62
N TYR A 20 7.11 1.99 28.20
CA TYR A 20 7.59 3.11 29.02
C TYR A 20 6.46 4.06 29.43
N VAL A 21 5.60 4.46 28.50
CA VAL A 21 4.45 5.34 28.79
C VAL A 21 3.55 4.72 29.88
N LYS A 22 3.27 3.43 29.79
CA LYS A 22 2.43 2.71 30.74
C LYS A 22 3.10 2.50 32.10
N GLU A 23 4.35 2.05 32.10
CA GLU A 23 5.14 1.82 33.33
C GLU A 23 5.34 3.11 34.15
N LYS A 24 5.52 4.24 33.48
CA LYS A 24 5.65 5.54 34.13
C LYS A 24 4.32 6.17 34.47
N ASN A 25 3.21 5.51 34.20
CA ASN A 25 1.85 6.02 34.44
C ASN A 25 1.65 7.45 33.96
N LEU A 26 2.17 7.75 32.78
CA LEU A 26 2.03 9.07 32.17
C LEU A 26 0.57 9.29 31.77
N LYS A 27 0.11 10.55 31.90
CA LYS A 27 -1.23 10.96 31.43
C LYS A 27 -1.39 10.92 29.91
N THR A 28 -0.34 10.56 29.19
CA THR A 28 -0.32 10.40 27.74
C THR A 28 -1.27 9.28 27.32
N LYS A 29 -2.16 9.60 26.39
CA LYS A 29 -3.02 8.62 25.76
C LYS A 29 -2.37 8.06 24.51
N VAL A 30 -2.40 6.76 24.36
CA VAL A 30 -1.91 6.05 23.19
C VAL A 30 -3.10 5.67 22.32
N ILE A 31 -3.10 6.18 21.10
CA ILE A 31 -4.12 5.88 20.11
C ILE A 31 -3.49 5.14 18.92
N PHE A 32 -4.22 4.22 18.35
CA PHE A 32 -3.78 3.44 17.20
C PHE A 32 -4.90 3.44 16.13
N GLY A 33 -4.56 3.83 14.90
CA GLY A 33 -5.52 3.94 13.81
C GLY A 33 -5.05 3.26 12.52
N GLY A 34 -5.98 3.04 11.62
CA GLY A 34 -5.73 2.46 10.31
C GLY A 34 -6.50 1.18 10.02
N SER A 35 -6.39 0.68 8.80
CA SER A 35 -7.17 -0.45 8.31
C SER A 35 -6.89 -1.80 8.98
N LYS A 36 -5.77 -1.92 9.69
CA LYS A 36 -5.33 -3.15 10.37
C LYS A 36 -5.28 -3.04 11.88
N THR A 37 -5.98 -2.10 12.47
CA THR A 37 -6.03 -1.91 13.92
C THR A 37 -6.52 -3.15 14.67
N TRP A 38 -7.37 -3.94 14.06
CA TRP A 38 -7.93 -5.16 14.63
C TRP A 38 -6.86 -6.22 15.00
N GLU A 39 -5.72 -6.22 14.33
CA GLU A 39 -4.60 -7.13 14.64
C GLU A 39 -4.00 -6.89 16.04
N TYR A 40 -4.28 -5.75 16.63
CA TYR A 40 -3.75 -5.31 17.94
C TYR A 40 -4.81 -5.20 19.03
N PHE A 41 -6.05 -5.57 18.73
CA PHE A 41 -7.10 -5.53 19.73
C PHE A 41 -6.76 -6.40 20.93
N GLY A 42 -7.02 -5.86 22.13
CA GLY A 42 -6.69 -6.54 23.39
C GLY A 42 -5.30 -6.23 23.96
N THR A 43 -4.41 -5.53 23.23
CA THR A 43 -3.16 -5.08 23.87
C THR A 43 -3.44 -4.00 24.92
N PRO A 44 -2.90 -4.12 26.15
CA PRO A 44 -3.06 -3.11 27.19
C PRO A 44 -2.21 -1.85 26.95
N LEU A 45 -1.39 -1.84 25.91
CA LEU A 45 -0.49 -0.74 25.61
C LEU A 45 -1.20 0.42 24.89
N ILE A 46 -2.38 0.17 24.33
CA ILE A 46 -3.15 1.14 23.54
C ILE A 46 -4.43 1.50 24.28
N ASP A 47 -4.70 2.81 24.42
CA ASP A 47 -5.90 3.29 25.09
C ASP A 47 -7.12 3.26 24.17
N HIS A 48 -6.93 3.65 22.89
CA HIS A 48 -8.00 3.68 21.90
C HIS A 48 -7.54 3.20 20.54
N PHE A 49 -8.39 2.40 19.90
CA PHE A 49 -8.26 1.96 18.51
C PHE A 49 -9.25 2.72 17.64
N PHE A 50 -8.76 3.42 16.63
CA PHE A 50 -9.60 4.08 15.63
C PHE A 50 -9.73 3.18 14.40
N VAL A 51 -10.91 2.63 14.19
CA VAL A 51 -11.20 1.71 13.11
C VAL A 51 -11.79 2.46 11.93
N GLY A 52 -11.15 2.33 10.76
CA GLY A 52 -11.61 2.95 9.52
C GLY A 52 -10.94 4.29 9.22
N MET A 53 -11.70 5.23 8.64
CA MET A 53 -11.22 6.58 8.33
C MET A 53 -11.12 7.41 9.59
N GLY A 54 -9.89 7.81 9.93
CA GLY A 54 -9.57 8.41 11.22
C GLY A 54 -9.85 9.90 11.35
N GLU A 55 -10.06 10.61 10.25
CA GLU A 55 -10.06 12.09 10.23
C GLU A 55 -11.10 12.69 11.16
N THR A 56 -12.36 12.29 11.03
CA THR A 56 -13.44 12.77 11.89
C THR A 56 -13.33 12.24 13.32
N MET A 57 -13.04 10.95 13.47
CA MET A 57 -12.90 10.29 14.77
C MET A 57 -11.78 10.91 15.60
N LEU A 58 -10.62 11.14 14.99
CA LEU A 58 -9.47 11.74 15.66
C LEU A 58 -9.77 13.19 16.04
N THR A 59 -10.38 13.95 15.16
CA THR A 59 -10.77 15.35 15.43
C THR A 59 -11.74 15.42 16.63
N ASP A 60 -12.79 14.61 16.63
CA ASP A 60 -13.76 14.56 17.72
C ASP A 60 -13.11 14.17 19.05
N TRP A 61 -12.21 13.18 19.00
CA TRP A 61 -11.47 12.74 20.17
C TRP A 61 -10.58 13.86 20.73
N VAL A 62 -9.77 14.49 19.89
CA VAL A 62 -8.87 15.59 20.29
C VAL A 62 -9.66 16.76 20.86
N LEU A 63 -10.74 17.17 20.22
CA LEU A 63 -11.59 18.26 20.71
C LEU A 63 -12.19 17.96 22.08
N SER A 64 -12.66 16.71 22.28
CA SER A 64 -13.24 16.29 23.55
C SER A 64 -12.22 16.22 24.67
N VAL A 65 -11.05 15.59 24.45
CA VAL A 65 -10.03 15.45 25.51
C VAL A 65 -9.31 16.75 25.83
N SER A 66 -9.21 17.68 24.87
CA SER A 66 -8.65 19.01 25.08
C SER A 66 -9.63 20.02 25.71
N GLY A 67 -10.89 19.62 25.88
CA GLY A 67 -11.93 20.53 26.39
C GLY A 67 -12.36 21.63 25.40
N LYS A 68 -11.95 21.54 24.14
CA LYS A 68 -12.30 22.50 23.07
C LYS A 68 -13.57 22.13 22.31
N GLY A 69 -14.17 20.98 22.61
CA GLY A 69 -15.39 20.47 22.00
C GLY A 69 -16.31 19.78 23.01
N PRO A 70 -17.41 19.21 22.54
CA PRO A 70 -18.33 18.48 23.40
C PRO A 70 -17.63 17.35 24.15
N LYS A 71 -17.86 17.27 25.46
CA LYS A 71 -17.32 16.15 26.26
C LYS A 71 -17.98 14.85 25.82
N ARG A 72 -17.17 13.91 25.36
CA ARG A 72 -17.60 12.58 24.92
C ARG A 72 -16.90 11.49 25.73
N ILE A 73 -17.55 10.37 25.89
CA ILE A 73 -16.98 9.15 26.45
C ILE A 73 -16.63 8.25 25.26
N PHE A 74 -15.38 7.84 25.18
CA PHE A 74 -14.90 6.97 24.10
C PHE A 74 -14.61 5.57 24.64
N ASN A 75 -15.09 4.57 23.92
CA ASN A 75 -14.73 3.18 24.17
C ASN A 75 -13.28 2.91 23.77
N THR A 76 -12.74 1.75 24.15
CA THR A 76 -11.43 1.31 23.70
C THR A 76 -11.37 1.17 22.19
N ILE A 77 -12.42 0.64 21.56
CA ILE A 77 -12.58 0.60 20.11
C ILE A 77 -13.54 1.72 19.72
N ILE A 78 -13.07 2.64 18.90
CA ILE A 78 -13.82 3.75 18.37
C ILE A 78 -14.07 3.44 16.89
N ASP A 79 -15.31 3.20 16.57
CA ASP A 79 -15.78 2.83 15.25
C ASP A 79 -16.95 3.75 14.88
N TYR A 80 -16.73 4.56 13.85
CA TYR A 80 -17.82 5.30 13.23
C TYR A 80 -18.31 4.50 12.03
N ASP A 81 -19.19 3.58 12.23
CA ASP A 81 -19.75 2.59 11.32
C ASP A 81 -19.05 2.52 9.94
N VAL A 82 -18.32 1.44 9.68
CA VAL A 82 -17.57 1.25 8.42
C VAL A 82 -18.45 1.43 7.19
N LYS A 83 -19.73 1.11 7.28
CA LYS A 83 -20.71 1.34 6.20
C LYS A 83 -21.06 2.81 6.00
N ALA A 84 -20.98 3.60 7.05
CA ALA A 84 -21.21 5.04 7.01
C ALA A 84 -19.95 5.86 6.68
N GLN A 85 -18.79 5.23 6.61
CA GLN A 85 -17.52 5.91 6.30
C GLN A 85 -17.47 6.50 4.88
N GLY A 86 -18.34 6.04 3.98
CA GLY A 86 -18.59 6.69 2.70
C GLY A 86 -19.56 7.86 2.79
N ASN A 87 -20.03 8.24 3.99
CA ASN A 87 -20.95 9.35 4.16
C ASN A 87 -20.18 10.68 4.07
N LYS A 88 -20.60 11.53 3.13
CA LYS A 88 -20.03 12.86 2.89
C LYS A 88 -20.03 13.77 4.11
N GLU A 89 -20.98 13.58 5.02
CA GLU A 89 -21.11 14.37 6.24
C GLU A 89 -19.99 14.12 7.25
N GLN A 90 -19.35 12.95 7.18
CA GLN A 90 -18.29 12.59 8.12
C GLN A 90 -16.91 13.11 7.69
N PHE A 91 -16.58 13.02 6.42
CA PHE A 91 -15.30 13.49 5.89
C PHE A 91 -15.39 13.77 4.39
N ASN A 92 -15.02 14.99 3.99
CA ASN A 92 -14.98 15.38 2.59
C ASN A 92 -13.55 15.25 2.06
N PHE A 93 -13.27 14.13 1.40
CA PHE A 93 -11.95 13.87 0.82
C PHE A 93 -11.56 14.87 -0.28
N VAL A 94 -12.52 15.39 -1.03
CA VAL A 94 -12.29 16.34 -2.15
C VAL A 94 -11.45 17.55 -1.69
N ASN A 95 -11.64 17.97 -0.44
CA ASN A 95 -10.93 19.09 0.18
C ASN A 95 -9.78 18.65 1.10
N SER A 96 -9.40 17.38 1.07
CA SER A 96 -8.30 16.84 1.88
C SER A 96 -6.95 17.28 1.33
N THR A 97 -6.05 17.66 2.21
CA THR A 97 -4.65 17.93 1.87
C THR A 97 -3.74 17.35 2.95
N THR A 98 -2.58 16.84 2.55
CA THR A 98 -1.54 16.41 3.46
C THR A 98 -0.53 17.55 3.62
N LYS A 99 -0.34 18.01 4.86
CA LYS A 99 0.65 19.04 5.18
C LYS A 99 1.75 18.45 6.04
N TYR A 100 2.93 18.42 5.48
CA TYR A 100 4.13 18.02 6.21
C TYR A 100 4.68 19.18 7.03
N GLN A 101 5.25 18.86 8.19
CA GLN A 101 5.85 19.82 9.12
C GLN A 101 7.36 19.64 9.17
N GLU A 102 8.09 20.58 9.76
CA GLU A 102 9.54 20.49 9.93
C GLU A 102 9.94 19.24 10.73
N GLU A 103 9.09 18.85 11.69
CA GLU A 103 9.27 17.67 12.54
C GLU A 103 9.13 16.34 11.80
N ASP A 104 8.63 16.33 10.55
CA ASP A 104 8.58 15.15 9.69
C ASP A 104 9.94 14.83 9.05
N PHE A 105 10.92 15.74 9.18
CA PHE A 105 12.31 15.60 8.68
C PHE A 105 12.38 15.19 7.20
N ILE A 106 11.56 15.84 6.36
CA ILE A 106 11.48 15.52 4.94
C ILE A 106 12.80 15.87 4.24
N GLN A 107 13.29 14.94 3.42
CA GLN A 107 14.50 15.11 2.63
C GLN A 107 14.17 15.35 1.15
N PRO A 108 14.94 16.17 0.40
CA PRO A 108 14.66 16.48 -1.00
C PRO A 108 14.61 15.26 -1.93
N TYR A 109 15.34 14.20 -1.60
CA TYR A 109 15.38 12.95 -2.37
C TYR A 109 14.33 11.93 -1.90
N GLU A 110 13.57 12.22 -0.86
CA GLU A 110 12.52 11.36 -0.35
C GLU A 110 11.32 11.32 -1.30
N ALA A 111 10.64 10.18 -1.37
CA ALA A 111 9.36 10.06 -2.04
C ALA A 111 8.24 10.20 -1.01
N LEU A 112 7.42 11.23 -1.15
CA LEU A 112 6.27 11.44 -0.27
C LEU A 112 5.04 10.69 -0.75
N GLY A 113 4.18 10.30 0.18
CA GLY A 113 2.85 9.80 -0.14
C GLY A 113 1.98 10.92 -0.72
N LEU A 114 1.35 10.66 -1.86
CA LEU A 114 0.38 11.56 -2.49
C LEU A 114 -0.94 10.82 -2.66
N GLU A 115 -1.99 11.31 -2.05
CA GLU A 115 -3.34 10.79 -2.22
C GLU A 115 -4.10 11.70 -3.19
N VAL A 116 -4.41 11.19 -4.39
CA VAL A 116 -5.17 11.91 -5.42
C VAL A 116 -6.62 11.50 -5.39
N GLY A 117 -6.87 10.22 -5.12
CA GLY A 117 -8.20 9.66 -4.97
C GLY A 117 -8.25 8.65 -3.84
N ARG A 118 -9.40 8.52 -3.19
CA ARG A 118 -9.59 7.57 -2.10
C ARG A 118 -10.65 6.54 -2.44
N GLY A 119 -10.27 5.26 -2.33
CA GLY A 119 -11.09 4.11 -2.62
C GLY A 119 -11.00 3.63 -4.05
N CYS A 120 -11.68 2.51 -4.32
CA CYS A 120 -11.67 1.86 -5.61
C CYS A 120 -13.10 1.56 -6.07
N ARG A 121 -13.42 1.87 -7.32
CA ARG A 121 -14.74 1.64 -7.93
C ARG A 121 -15.00 0.18 -8.33
N PHE A 122 -13.98 -0.67 -8.29
CA PHE A 122 -14.07 -2.07 -8.67
C PHE A 122 -14.38 -2.97 -7.47
N SER A 123 -14.85 -4.19 -7.71
CA SER A 123 -15.27 -5.14 -6.68
C SER A 123 -14.59 -6.50 -6.85
N CYS A 124 -13.27 -6.51 -7.00
CA CYS A 124 -12.51 -7.75 -7.06
C CYS A 124 -12.76 -8.60 -5.80
N THR A 125 -13.05 -9.89 -5.96
CA THR A 125 -13.52 -10.74 -4.86
C THR A 125 -12.50 -10.98 -3.76
N PHE A 126 -11.21 -10.93 -4.08
CA PHE A 126 -10.11 -11.08 -3.12
C PHE A 126 -9.73 -9.78 -2.39
N CYS A 127 -10.18 -8.64 -2.90
CA CYS A 127 -9.68 -7.33 -2.48
C CYS A 127 -10.55 -6.72 -1.37
N THR A 128 -9.90 -6.09 -0.40
CA THR A 128 -10.55 -5.37 0.70
C THR A 128 -10.69 -3.87 0.44
N TRP A 129 -9.91 -3.29 -0.47
CA TRP A 129 -9.85 -1.85 -0.73
C TRP A 129 -11.17 -1.20 -1.18
N PRO A 130 -11.99 -1.82 -2.06
CA PRO A 130 -13.25 -1.22 -2.51
C PRO A 130 -14.22 -0.88 -1.36
N LEU A 131 -14.02 -1.50 -0.22
CA LEU A 131 -14.87 -1.35 0.96
C LEU A 131 -14.40 -0.24 1.90
N ILE A 132 -13.15 0.22 1.75
CA ILE A 132 -12.57 1.29 2.58
C ILE A 132 -12.86 2.67 2.00
N GLY A 133 -13.07 2.77 0.68
CA GLY A 133 -13.19 4.03 0.00
C GLY A 133 -14.57 4.36 -0.53
N GLN A 134 -14.73 5.60 -0.94
CA GLN A 134 -15.96 6.07 -1.59
C GLN A 134 -16.02 5.55 -3.03
N LYS A 135 -17.18 4.99 -3.40
CA LYS A 135 -17.43 4.54 -4.78
C LYS A 135 -18.08 5.62 -5.65
N ASN A 136 -18.44 6.75 -5.08
CA ASN A 136 -19.07 7.82 -5.81
C ASN A 136 -18.01 8.63 -6.56
N MET A 137 -18.06 8.59 -7.89
CA MET A 137 -17.10 9.23 -8.79
C MET A 137 -16.99 10.75 -8.60
N ASN A 138 -18.00 11.40 -8.04
CA ASN A 138 -18.00 12.86 -7.92
C ASN A 138 -17.26 13.39 -6.69
N ASP A 139 -16.91 12.52 -5.72
CA ASP A 139 -16.43 12.94 -4.42
C ASP A 139 -15.21 12.16 -3.94
N TYR A 140 -14.55 11.41 -4.80
CA TYR A 140 -13.41 10.59 -4.43
C TYR A 140 -12.06 11.16 -4.88
N LEU A 141 -12.08 12.22 -5.68
CA LEU A 141 -10.87 12.88 -6.19
C LEU A 141 -10.62 14.20 -5.49
N LYS A 142 -9.37 14.45 -5.15
CA LYS A 142 -8.89 15.77 -4.71
C LYS A 142 -9.06 16.79 -5.84
N THR A 143 -9.43 18.02 -5.51
CA THR A 143 -9.55 19.06 -6.52
C THR A 143 -8.20 19.38 -7.18
N PRO A 144 -8.16 19.74 -8.47
CA PRO A 144 -6.92 20.12 -9.16
C PRO A 144 -6.14 21.23 -8.46
N ASP A 145 -6.83 22.25 -7.93
CA ASP A 145 -6.20 23.36 -7.24
C ASP A 145 -5.51 22.94 -5.95
N LEU A 146 -6.16 22.08 -5.15
CA LEU A 146 -5.56 21.54 -3.92
C LEU A 146 -4.38 20.62 -4.22
N LEU A 147 -4.51 19.78 -5.25
CA LEU A 147 -3.42 18.91 -5.68
C LEU A 147 -2.20 19.75 -6.11
N ARG A 148 -2.44 20.78 -6.91
CA ARG A 148 -1.38 21.69 -7.33
C ARG A 148 -0.74 22.42 -6.14
N ALA A 149 -1.54 22.91 -5.23
CA ALA A 149 -1.05 23.61 -4.02
C ALA A 149 -0.19 22.67 -3.14
N GLU A 150 -0.62 21.43 -2.93
CA GLU A 150 0.13 20.42 -2.16
C GLU A 150 1.49 20.10 -2.80
N LEU A 151 1.52 19.90 -4.12
CA LEU A 151 2.76 19.63 -4.84
C LEU A 151 3.71 20.83 -4.81
N MET A 152 3.19 22.06 -4.97
CA MET A 152 3.97 23.28 -4.88
C MET A 152 4.54 23.49 -3.47
N GLU A 153 3.72 23.32 -2.41
CA GLU A 153 4.16 23.46 -1.03
C GLU A 153 5.30 22.48 -0.71
N ASN A 154 5.18 21.22 -1.11
CA ASN A 154 6.21 20.22 -0.91
C ASN A 154 7.51 20.52 -1.67
N TRP A 155 7.39 21.05 -2.89
CA TRP A 155 8.54 21.48 -3.67
C TRP A 155 9.23 22.71 -3.06
N GLU A 156 8.48 23.74 -2.73
CA GLU A 156 9.01 25.02 -2.22
C GLU A 156 9.63 24.87 -0.82
N ARG A 157 9.01 24.05 0.06
CA ARG A 157 9.49 23.89 1.43
C ARG A 157 10.58 22.85 1.57
N PHE A 158 10.50 21.76 0.85
CA PHE A 158 11.35 20.58 1.08
C PHE A 158 12.18 20.18 -0.15
N GLY A 159 11.96 20.79 -1.31
CA GLY A 159 12.62 20.39 -2.57
C GLY A 159 12.18 19.02 -3.09
N VAL A 160 11.04 18.50 -2.61
CA VAL A 160 10.55 17.17 -3.00
C VAL A 160 9.89 17.20 -4.37
N TRP A 161 10.28 16.25 -5.21
CA TRP A 161 9.74 16.07 -6.55
C TRP A 161 9.33 14.62 -6.86
N LYS A 162 9.52 13.69 -5.91
CA LYS A 162 9.16 12.28 -6.05
C LYS A 162 7.96 11.95 -5.18
N TYR A 163 7.02 11.19 -5.72
CA TYR A 163 5.80 10.83 -5.02
C TYR A 163 5.41 9.38 -5.24
N TYR A 164 5.00 8.76 -4.16
CA TYR A 164 4.24 7.53 -4.17
C TYR A 164 2.74 7.86 -4.16
N VAL A 165 2.06 7.59 -5.26
CA VAL A 165 0.61 7.77 -5.32
C VAL A 165 -0.06 6.62 -4.59
N THR A 166 -0.82 6.95 -3.55
CA THR A 166 -1.41 5.97 -2.63
C THR A 166 -2.80 5.47 -3.07
N ASP A 167 -3.27 5.92 -4.22
CA ASP A 167 -4.54 5.49 -4.80
C ASP A 167 -4.56 3.99 -5.07
N ASP A 168 -5.67 3.32 -4.76
CA ASP A 168 -5.83 1.87 -4.96
C ASP A 168 -5.85 1.46 -6.44
N THR A 169 -6.29 2.38 -7.31
CA THR A 169 -6.28 2.24 -8.77
C THR A 169 -6.17 3.64 -9.37
N PHE A 170 -5.01 3.99 -9.90
CA PHE A 170 -4.82 5.34 -10.40
C PHE A 170 -5.52 5.59 -11.73
N ASN A 171 -5.52 4.61 -12.61
CA ASN A 171 -6.09 4.71 -13.96
C ASN A 171 -7.54 4.24 -14.06
N ASP A 172 -8.34 4.48 -13.05
CA ASP A 172 -9.75 4.06 -13.03
C ASP A 172 -10.64 4.81 -14.03
N SER A 173 -10.17 5.95 -14.56
CA SER A 173 -10.73 6.60 -15.76
C SER A 173 -9.66 7.40 -16.52
N THR A 174 -9.88 7.61 -17.83
CA THR A 174 -8.99 8.42 -18.65
C THR A 174 -9.12 9.91 -18.29
N GLU A 175 -10.30 10.35 -17.88
CA GLU A 175 -10.58 11.72 -17.43
C GLU A 175 -9.76 12.06 -16.16
N LYS A 176 -9.62 11.13 -15.22
CA LYS A 176 -8.77 11.32 -14.04
C LYS A 176 -7.31 11.50 -14.43
N LEU A 177 -6.81 10.64 -15.34
CA LEU A 177 -5.45 10.77 -15.85
C LEU A 177 -5.25 12.11 -16.56
N GLN A 178 -6.21 12.56 -17.35
CA GLN A 178 -6.14 13.85 -18.05
C GLN A 178 -6.15 15.02 -17.06
N ALA A 179 -7.05 15.03 -16.10
CA ALA A 179 -7.10 16.05 -15.05
C ALA A 179 -5.80 16.12 -14.25
N PHE A 180 -5.22 14.96 -13.92
CA PHE A 180 -3.92 14.88 -13.25
C PHE A 180 -2.81 15.45 -14.15
N TYR A 181 -2.75 15.06 -15.43
CA TYR A 181 -1.78 15.60 -16.38
C TYR A 181 -1.88 17.12 -16.49
N ASP A 182 -3.11 17.68 -16.51
CA ASP A 182 -3.32 19.12 -16.61
C ASP A 182 -2.75 19.87 -15.39
N VAL A 183 -2.79 19.29 -14.21
CA VAL A 183 -2.10 19.80 -13.02
C VAL A 183 -0.59 19.71 -13.21
N ILE A 184 -0.07 18.53 -13.56
CA ILE A 184 1.37 18.27 -13.62
C ILE A 184 2.07 19.19 -14.63
N LYS A 185 1.49 19.38 -15.82
CA LYS A 185 2.07 20.26 -16.83
C LYS A 185 2.10 21.74 -16.46
N SER A 186 1.30 22.14 -15.45
CA SER A 186 1.26 23.52 -14.94
C SER A 186 2.33 23.82 -13.87
N LEU A 187 3.06 22.80 -13.42
CA LEU A 187 4.08 22.94 -12.38
C LEU A 187 5.39 23.49 -12.95
N PRO A 188 6.17 24.30 -12.20
CA PRO A 188 7.47 24.81 -12.62
C PRO A 188 8.58 23.77 -12.53
N PHE A 189 8.29 22.57 -12.05
CA PHE A 189 9.22 21.43 -11.92
C PHE A 189 8.58 20.17 -12.51
N LYS A 190 9.38 19.12 -12.71
CA LYS A 190 8.94 17.83 -13.26
C LYS A 190 8.90 16.79 -12.14
N PRO A 191 7.74 16.51 -11.55
CA PRO A 191 7.61 15.45 -10.56
C PRO A 191 7.73 14.06 -11.20
N ALA A 192 8.15 13.08 -10.39
CA ALA A 192 8.17 11.68 -10.75
C ALA A 192 7.24 10.90 -9.82
N PHE A 193 6.45 10.00 -10.41
CA PHE A 193 5.43 9.25 -9.69
C PHE A 193 5.63 7.75 -9.80
N TRP A 194 5.18 7.08 -8.77
CA TRP A 194 4.96 5.64 -8.70
C TRP A 194 3.53 5.38 -8.22
N GLY A 195 2.86 4.33 -8.73
CA GLY A 195 1.49 4.04 -8.32
C GLY A 195 0.96 2.70 -8.80
N PHE A 196 -0.28 2.38 -8.36
CA PHE A 196 -1.00 1.17 -8.73
C PHE A 196 -1.95 1.41 -9.89
N PHE A 197 -1.90 0.51 -10.87
CA PHE A 197 -2.68 0.57 -12.10
C PHE A 197 -3.41 -0.75 -12.35
N ARG A 198 -4.43 -0.70 -13.16
CA ARG A 198 -5.12 -1.87 -13.69
C ARG A 198 -4.77 -2.05 -15.15
N LEU A 199 -4.15 -3.18 -15.48
CA LEU A 199 -3.75 -3.47 -16.86
C LEU A 199 -4.95 -3.70 -17.79
N ASP A 200 -6.04 -4.27 -17.27
CA ASP A 200 -7.27 -4.48 -18.04
C ASP A 200 -7.91 -3.16 -18.48
N LEU A 201 -7.73 -2.09 -17.71
CA LEU A 201 -8.18 -0.75 -18.11
C LEU A 201 -7.28 -0.15 -19.19
N ILE A 202 -5.97 -0.34 -19.11
CA ILE A 202 -5.05 0.05 -20.19
C ILE A 202 -5.38 -0.74 -21.48
N ALA A 203 -5.63 -2.04 -21.36
CA ALA A 203 -6.03 -2.87 -22.50
C ALA A 203 -7.37 -2.45 -23.13
N ALA A 204 -8.28 -1.88 -22.35
CA ALA A 204 -9.56 -1.36 -22.84
C ALA A 204 -9.46 0.08 -23.37
N ASN A 205 -8.49 0.87 -22.91
CA ASN A 205 -8.30 2.28 -23.20
C ASN A 205 -6.83 2.56 -23.55
N PRO A 206 -6.34 2.15 -24.73
CA PRO A 206 -4.91 2.29 -25.09
C PRO A 206 -4.39 3.72 -25.09
N GLU A 207 -5.27 4.72 -25.21
CA GLU A 207 -4.94 6.13 -25.09
C GLU A 207 -4.37 6.52 -23.71
N GLN A 208 -4.56 5.68 -22.70
CA GLN A 208 -3.92 5.86 -21.39
C GLN A 208 -2.40 5.67 -21.44
N ILE A 209 -1.88 4.89 -22.39
CA ILE A 209 -0.44 4.57 -22.48
C ILE A 209 0.42 5.83 -22.57
N PRO A 210 0.27 6.70 -23.61
CA PRO A 210 1.05 7.93 -23.68
C PRO A 210 0.73 8.90 -22.54
N LEU A 211 -0.50 8.90 -22.03
CA LEU A 211 -0.92 9.81 -20.98
C LEU A 211 -0.27 9.48 -19.63
N ILE A 212 -0.12 8.19 -19.28
CA ILE A 212 0.57 7.74 -18.07
C ILE A 212 2.03 8.23 -18.07
N GLN A 213 2.74 8.10 -19.19
CA GLN A 213 4.10 8.61 -19.34
C GLN A 213 4.15 10.13 -19.20
N ALA A 214 3.22 10.84 -19.88
CA ALA A 214 3.13 12.29 -19.84
C ALA A 214 2.80 12.84 -18.44
N CYS A 215 2.07 12.10 -17.61
CA CYS A 215 1.83 12.41 -16.21
C CYS A 215 3.12 12.36 -15.34
N GLY A 216 4.21 11.78 -15.84
CA GLY A 216 5.46 11.66 -15.10
C GLY A 216 5.59 10.38 -14.28
N PHE A 217 4.76 9.35 -14.53
CA PHE A 217 4.96 8.04 -13.93
C PHE A 217 6.26 7.42 -14.46
N LYS A 218 7.10 6.98 -13.52
CA LYS A 218 8.39 6.33 -13.80
C LYS A 218 8.38 4.86 -13.43
N ASP A 219 7.41 4.47 -12.64
CA ASP A 219 7.26 3.10 -12.18
C ASP A 219 5.79 2.83 -11.85
N ILE A 220 5.25 1.74 -12.38
CA ILE A 220 3.86 1.34 -12.14
C ILE A 220 3.77 -0.12 -11.74
N ILE A 221 2.91 -0.39 -10.77
CA ILE A 221 2.47 -1.75 -10.49
C ILE A 221 1.15 -1.98 -11.21
N VAL A 222 1.14 -2.91 -12.14
CA VAL A 222 -0.09 -3.31 -12.81
C VAL A 222 -0.66 -4.57 -12.16
N GLY A 223 -1.88 -4.50 -11.68
CA GLY A 223 -2.56 -5.68 -11.17
C GLY A 223 -2.99 -6.60 -12.33
N ILE A 224 -2.44 -7.81 -12.37
CA ILE A 224 -2.83 -8.88 -13.30
C ILE A 224 -3.47 -10.03 -12.54
N GLU A 225 -2.86 -10.45 -11.46
CA GLU A 225 -3.24 -11.48 -10.49
C GLU A 225 -3.13 -12.92 -11.04
N THR A 226 -3.61 -13.20 -12.24
CA THR A 226 -3.54 -14.51 -12.87
C THR A 226 -3.75 -14.42 -14.38
N PHE A 227 -3.17 -15.37 -15.15
CA PHE A 227 -3.54 -15.63 -16.54
C PHE A 227 -4.48 -16.85 -16.69
N ASP A 228 -4.86 -17.49 -15.59
CA ASP A 228 -5.87 -18.53 -15.64
C ASP A 228 -7.26 -17.92 -15.90
N PRO A 229 -7.96 -18.28 -16.99
CA PRO A 229 -9.25 -17.66 -17.31
C PRO A 229 -10.36 -18.03 -16.33
N THR A 230 -10.27 -19.18 -15.65
CA THR A 230 -11.23 -19.61 -14.64
C THR A 230 -11.07 -18.77 -13.37
N ALA A 231 -9.84 -18.69 -12.86
CA ALA A 231 -9.52 -17.87 -11.70
C ALA A 231 -9.79 -16.38 -11.96
N ALA A 232 -9.42 -15.84 -13.14
CA ALA A 232 -9.69 -14.47 -13.53
C ALA A 232 -11.18 -14.11 -13.48
N LYS A 233 -12.04 -15.01 -13.93
CA LYS A 233 -13.51 -14.85 -13.85
C LYS A 233 -13.98 -14.82 -12.40
N VAL A 234 -13.47 -15.71 -11.56
CA VAL A 234 -13.86 -15.80 -10.14
C VAL A 234 -13.45 -14.56 -9.37
N ILE A 235 -12.24 -14.03 -9.62
CA ILE A 235 -11.76 -12.81 -8.96
C ILE A 235 -12.40 -11.53 -9.48
N LYS A 236 -13.27 -11.62 -10.48
CA LYS A 236 -13.95 -10.47 -11.12
C LYS A 236 -12.96 -9.40 -11.61
N LYS A 237 -11.83 -9.86 -12.15
CA LYS A 237 -10.81 -8.98 -12.66
C LYS A 237 -10.42 -9.39 -14.07
N GLY A 238 -10.45 -8.41 -14.95
CA GLY A 238 -9.64 -8.49 -16.10
C GLY A 238 -10.27 -8.76 -17.42
N ALA A 239 -9.41 -8.55 -18.40
CA ALA A 239 -9.56 -8.95 -19.77
C ALA A 239 -9.04 -10.39 -19.95
N LYS A 240 -9.25 -10.95 -21.13
CA LYS A 240 -8.64 -12.23 -21.51
C LYS A 240 -7.11 -12.12 -21.44
N PRO A 241 -6.40 -13.20 -21.06
CA PRO A 241 -4.94 -13.23 -20.93
C PRO A 241 -4.20 -12.63 -22.14
N GLU A 242 -4.66 -12.93 -23.35
CA GLU A 242 -4.05 -12.45 -24.60
C GLU A 242 -4.11 -10.92 -24.72
N LYS A 243 -5.24 -10.32 -24.28
CA LYS A 243 -5.38 -8.85 -24.27
C LYS A 243 -4.46 -8.20 -23.22
N LEU A 244 -4.31 -8.83 -22.06
CA LEU A 244 -3.39 -8.36 -21.01
C LEU A 244 -1.93 -8.46 -21.47
N LYS A 245 -1.55 -9.57 -22.10
CA LYS A 245 -0.22 -9.76 -22.68
C LYS A 245 0.07 -8.72 -23.76
N GLN A 246 -0.90 -8.46 -24.66
CA GLN A 246 -0.75 -7.46 -25.69
C GLN A 246 -0.60 -6.05 -25.08
N ALA A 247 -1.40 -5.70 -24.07
CA ALA A 247 -1.28 -4.42 -23.39
C ALA A 247 0.11 -4.21 -22.73
N LEU A 248 0.70 -5.26 -22.15
CA LEU A 248 2.07 -5.18 -21.65
C LEU A 248 3.09 -4.92 -22.77
N ILE A 249 2.93 -5.60 -23.92
CA ILE A 249 3.79 -5.40 -25.09
C ILE A 249 3.66 -3.95 -25.60
N ASP A 250 2.45 -3.44 -25.72
CA ASP A 250 2.17 -2.09 -26.17
C ASP A 250 2.73 -1.02 -25.22
N CYS A 251 2.56 -1.23 -23.91
CA CYS A 251 3.15 -0.37 -22.88
C CYS A 251 4.68 -0.35 -22.98
N LYS A 252 5.31 -1.52 -23.06
CA LYS A 252 6.79 -1.60 -23.12
C LYS A 252 7.33 -1.05 -24.43
N ALA A 253 6.61 -1.24 -25.55
CA ALA A 253 6.98 -0.65 -26.82
C ALA A 253 6.91 0.89 -26.81
N ALA A 254 5.90 1.46 -26.13
CA ALA A 254 5.73 2.90 -26.03
C ALA A 254 6.70 3.56 -25.05
N TRP A 255 6.94 2.92 -23.91
CA TRP A 255 7.68 3.53 -22.80
C TRP A 255 9.17 3.17 -22.76
N GLY A 256 9.54 2.05 -23.36
CA GLY A 256 10.90 1.54 -23.23
C GLY A 256 11.30 1.34 -21.74
N ASP A 257 12.38 2.02 -21.35
CA ASP A 257 12.89 2.05 -19.98
C ASP A 257 12.45 3.31 -19.20
N ASP A 258 11.69 4.19 -19.81
CA ASP A 258 11.22 5.42 -19.17
C ASP A 258 10.20 5.18 -18.07
N VAL A 259 9.36 4.15 -18.24
CA VAL A 259 8.39 3.71 -17.24
C VAL A 259 8.61 2.22 -16.97
N LEU A 260 8.96 1.91 -15.75
CA LEU A 260 9.11 0.52 -15.29
C LEU A 260 7.74 -0.09 -15.04
N ILE A 261 7.60 -1.36 -15.43
CA ILE A 261 6.37 -2.11 -15.26
C ILE A 261 6.63 -3.26 -14.31
N SER A 262 5.91 -3.29 -13.21
CA SER A 262 5.91 -4.42 -12.28
C SER A 262 4.51 -4.98 -12.07
N SER A 263 4.43 -6.27 -11.69
CA SER A 263 3.17 -6.92 -11.38
C SER A 263 3.31 -7.92 -10.26
N GLN A 264 2.17 -8.29 -9.68
CA GLN A 264 2.05 -9.39 -8.75
C GLN A 264 1.04 -10.39 -9.26
N PHE A 265 1.33 -11.69 -9.02
CA PHE A 265 0.44 -12.80 -9.25
C PHE A 265 0.07 -13.42 -7.92
N ILE A 266 -1.16 -13.90 -7.83
CA ILE A 266 -1.67 -14.56 -6.63
C ILE A 266 -1.73 -16.05 -6.91
N THR A 267 -1.10 -16.87 -6.05
CA THR A 267 -1.20 -18.32 -6.11
C THR A 267 -2.27 -18.81 -5.13
N GLY A 268 -2.96 -19.87 -5.50
CA GLY A 268 -4.02 -20.46 -4.69
C GLY A 268 -5.41 -19.86 -4.89
N LEU A 269 -5.63 -19.17 -5.99
CA LEU A 269 -6.97 -18.69 -6.37
C LEU A 269 -7.93 -19.86 -6.65
N PRO A 270 -9.26 -19.69 -6.52
CA PRO A 270 -10.23 -20.73 -6.83
C PRO A 270 -10.13 -21.16 -8.30
N GLY A 271 -10.05 -22.47 -8.52
CA GLY A 271 -9.92 -23.07 -9.86
C GLY A 271 -8.53 -22.99 -10.47
N GLU A 272 -7.56 -22.36 -9.81
CA GLU A 272 -6.17 -22.29 -10.28
C GLU A 272 -5.41 -23.58 -9.94
N THR A 273 -4.63 -24.08 -10.90
CA THR A 273 -3.79 -25.29 -10.77
C THR A 273 -2.31 -24.91 -10.78
N SER A 274 -1.45 -25.83 -10.35
CA SER A 274 0.01 -25.64 -10.47
C SER A 274 0.46 -25.48 -11.92
N GLU A 275 -0.22 -26.14 -12.87
CA GLU A 275 0.02 -25.99 -14.31
C GLU A 275 -0.34 -24.59 -14.80
N SER A 276 -1.48 -24.03 -14.39
CA SER A 276 -1.87 -22.66 -14.80
C SER A 276 -0.96 -21.58 -14.24
N VAL A 277 -0.45 -21.78 -13.02
CA VAL A 277 0.61 -20.91 -12.45
C VAL A 277 1.91 -21.05 -13.23
N ALA A 278 2.31 -22.29 -13.56
CA ALA A 278 3.49 -22.55 -14.38
C ALA A 278 3.40 -21.84 -15.74
N TYR A 279 2.29 -21.99 -16.44
CA TYR A 279 2.04 -21.30 -17.71
C TYR A 279 2.21 -19.78 -17.61
N SER A 280 1.70 -19.18 -16.55
CA SER A 280 1.84 -17.74 -16.31
C SER A 280 3.29 -17.35 -16.05
N ALA A 281 3.97 -18.10 -15.18
CA ALA A 281 5.35 -17.83 -14.80
C ALA A 281 6.33 -18.05 -15.97
N GLU A 282 6.15 -19.09 -16.78
CA GLU A 282 6.96 -19.37 -17.97
C GLU A 282 6.85 -18.26 -19.02
N TRP A 283 5.64 -17.68 -19.19
CA TRP A 283 5.48 -16.55 -20.08
C TRP A 283 6.33 -15.37 -19.67
N PHE A 284 6.43 -15.08 -18.36
CA PHE A 284 7.27 -14.02 -17.84
C PHE A 284 8.76 -14.39 -17.75
N ALA A 285 9.09 -15.66 -17.73
CA ALA A 285 10.47 -16.15 -17.72
C ALA A 285 11.16 -16.02 -19.09
N ARG A 286 10.46 -15.68 -20.15
CA ARG A 286 11.06 -15.45 -21.47
C ARG A 286 11.96 -14.22 -21.46
N GLU A 287 13.01 -14.25 -22.28
CA GLU A 287 13.94 -13.13 -22.41
C GLU A 287 13.29 -11.82 -22.87
N ASP A 288 12.28 -11.93 -23.72
CA ASP A 288 11.54 -10.83 -24.33
C ASP A 288 10.27 -10.41 -23.56
N ALA A 289 10.00 -10.97 -22.39
CA ALA A 289 8.80 -10.63 -21.64
C ALA A 289 8.76 -9.14 -21.29
N PRO A 290 7.64 -8.46 -21.60
CA PRO A 290 7.53 -7.02 -21.53
C PRO A 290 7.20 -6.55 -20.09
N ILE A 291 8.04 -6.94 -19.13
CA ILE A 291 7.89 -6.59 -17.72
C ILE A 291 9.26 -6.42 -17.06
N ASP A 292 9.37 -5.50 -16.12
CA ASP A 292 10.62 -5.20 -15.42
C ASP A 292 10.72 -5.94 -14.09
N ALA A 293 9.60 -6.17 -13.40
CA ALA A 293 9.55 -6.95 -12.18
C ALA A 293 8.23 -7.72 -12.04
N ILE A 294 8.30 -8.91 -11.47
CA ILE A 294 7.14 -9.73 -11.17
C ILE A 294 7.35 -10.49 -9.86
N GLY A 295 6.31 -10.53 -9.03
CA GLY A 295 6.28 -11.30 -7.81
C GLY A 295 5.10 -12.27 -7.81
N LEU A 296 5.26 -13.41 -7.13
CA LEU A 296 4.18 -14.32 -6.82
C LEU A 296 3.95 -14.33 -5.32
N VAL A 297 2.69 -14.26 -4.91
CA VAL A 297 2.31 -14.26 -3.50
C VAL A 297 1.16 -15.24 -3.26
N PRO A 298 1.19 -16.02 -2.17
CA PRO A 298 0.05 -16.85 -1.84
C PRO A 298 -1.15 -15.99 -1.43
N LEU A 299 -2.35 -16.40 -1.82
CA LEU A 299 -3.58 -15.75 -1.41
C LEU A 299 -3.66 -15.73 0.11
N ARG A 300 -3.86 -14.56 0.69
CA ARG A 300 -4.11 -14.39 2.12
C ARG A 300 -5.59 -14.19 2.37
N LEU A 301 -6.15 -15.08 3.17
CA LEU A 301 -7.51 -15.00 3.70
C LEU A 301 -7.43 -15.17 5.22
N TYR A 302 -8.35 -14.56 5.93
CA TYR A 302 -8.47 -14.73 7.37
C TYR A 302 -9.79 -15.41 7.72
N ALA A 303 -9.69 -16.42 8.58
CA ALA A 303 -10.86 -17.07 9.15
C ALA A 303 -11.76 -16.07 9.88
N PRO A 304 -13.05 -16.33 9.98
CA PRO A 304 -13.94 -15.60 10.88
C PRO A 304 -13.44 -15.70 12.33
N ASP A 305 -13.27 -14.56 13.00
CA ASP A 305 -12.70 -14.43 14.36
C ASP A 305 -13.59 -13.63 15.32
N GLY A 306 -14.76 -13.19 14.86
CA GLY A 306 -15.67 -12.33 15.61
C GLY A 306 -15.33 -10.83 15.54
N TRP A 307 -14.22 -10.47 14.90
CA TRP A 307 -13.80 -9.08 14.70
C TRP A 307 -14.17 -8.52 13.31
N GLU A 308 -14.89 -9.28 12.48
CA GLU A 308 -15.23 -8.92 11.10
C GLU A 308 -15.97 -7.58 11.00
N LYS A 309 -16.72 -7.22 12.04
CA LYS A 309 -17.39 -5.92 12.10
C LYS A 309 -16.43 -4.73 12.21
N PHE A 310 -15.21 -4.96 12.67
CA PHE A 310 -14.17 -3.95 12.83
C PHE A 310 -13.08 -4.02 11.79
N ARG A 311 -13.18 -4.94 10.84
CA ARG A 311 -12.24 -5.03 9.74
C ARG A 311 -12.94 -5.08 8.41
N VAL A 312 -12.28 -4.61 7.38
CA VAL A 312 -12.75 -4.79 6.02
C VAL A 312 -12.37 -6.18 5.57
N THR A 313 -13.37 -6.97 5.20
CA THR A 313 -13.21 -8.34 4.71
C THR A 313 -13.48 -8.41 3.21
N SER A 314 -12.69 -9.20 2.49
CA SER A 314 -12.93 -9.50 1.08
C SER A 314 -14.20 -10.33 0.88
N GLU A 315 -14.69 -10.42 -0.36
CA GLU A 315 -15.80 -11.33 -0.67
C GLU A 315 -15.40 -12.80 -0.44
N PHE A 316 -14.12 -13.15 -0.69
CA PHE A 316 -13.60 -14.48 -0.39
C PHE A 316 -13.66 -14.80 1.09
N GLU A 317 -13.30 -13.90 1.97
CA GLU A 317 -13.35 -14.12 3.42
C GLU A 317 -14.80 -14.23 3.93
N ARG A 318 -15.71 -13.38 3.44
CA ARG A 318 -17.13 -13.44 3.85
C ARG A 318 -17.87 -14.68 3.37
N ASN A 319 -17.47 -15.22 2.25
CA ASN A 319 -18.15 -16.33 1.58
C ASN A 319 -17.17 -17.46 1.25
N TYR A 320 -16.20 -17.73 2.09
CA TYR A 320 -15.07 -18.61 1.82
C TYR A 320 -15.51 -20.01 1.35
N GLN A 321 -16.51 -20.60 1.98
CA GLN A 321 -17.04 -21.91 1.59
C GLN A 321 -17.60 -21.93 0.17
N LYS A 322 -18.25 -20.84 -0.27
CA LYS A 322 -18.75 -20.69 -1.65
C LYS A 322 -17.62 -20.77 -2.68
N TYR A 323 -16.41 -20.35 -2.29
CA TYR A 323 -15.22 -20.37 -3.12
C TYR A 323 -14.32 -21.60 -2.89
N GLY A 324 -14.83 -22.59 -2.16
CA GLY A 324 -14.15 -23.84 -1.91
C GLY A 324 -13.03 -23.75 -0.86
N TYR A 325 -13.00 -22.70 -0.04
CA TYR A 325 -12.05 -22.60 1.07
C TYR A 325 -12.63 -23.09 2.38
N ASP A 326 -11.77 -23.58 3.24
CA ASP A 326 -12.04 -23.93 4.63
C ASP A 326 -10.83 -23.54 5.50
N PHE A 327 -11.08 -23.34 6.81
CA PHE A 327 -10.07 -22.98 7.81
C PHE A 327 -10.00 -24.05 8.88
N PRO A 328 -9.08 -25.03 8.76
CA PRO A 328 -9.02 -26.17 9.69
C PRO A 328 -8.58 -25.82 11.10
N ASP A 329 -7.85 -24.71 11.27
CA ASP A 329 -7.38 -24.24 12.58
C ASP A 329 -7.53 -22.69 12.68
N PRO A 330 -8.78 -22.21 12.76
CA PRO A 330 -9.05 -20.76 12.71
C PRO A 330 -8.53 -19.98 13.93
N VAL A 331 -8.23 -20.66 15.04
CA VAL A 331 -7.75 -20.04 16.28
C VAL A 331 -6.24 -19.82 16.24
N ASN A 332 -5.46 -20.87 15.93
CA ASN A 332 -4.00 -20.80 15.99
C ASN A 332 -3.38 -20.36 14.66
N LYS A 333 -4.06 -20.67 13.54
CA LYS A 333 -3.60 -20.33 12.20
C LYS A 333 -4.73 -19.67 11.39
N PRO A 334 -5.17 -18.47 11.76
CA PRO A 334 -6.34 -17.82 11.16
C PRO A 334 -6.19 -17.52 9.65
N TRP A 335 -4.96 -17.54 9.13
CA TRP A 335 -4.69 -17.33 7.69
C TRP A 335 -4.49 -18.63 6.90
N TYR A 336 -4.51 -19.79 7.57
CA TYR A 336 -4.27 -21.08 6.94
C TYR A 336 -5.57 -21.67 6.40
N TRP A 337 -5.71 -21.64 5.11
CA TRP A 337 -6.85 -22.20 4.41
C TRP A 337 -6.51 -23.52 3.71
N THR A 338 -7.52 -24.35 3.48
CA THR A 338 -7.51 -25.49 2.58
C THR A 338 -8.53 -25.25 1.48
N LYS A 339 -8.40 -25.97 0.33
CA LYS A 339 -9.36 -25.93 -0.77
C LYS A 339 -10.02 -27.26 -1.00
N THR A 340 -11.27 -27.23 -1.44
CA THR A 340 -12.09 -28.39 -1.78
C THR A 340 -12.58 -28.35 -3.22
N ASP A 341 -12.00 -27.50 -4.06
CA ASP A 341 -12.38 -27.28 -5.45
C ASP A 341 -11.79 -28.33 -6.42
N GLY A 342 -11.02 -29.29 -5.90
CA GLY A 342 -10.43 -30.39 -6.69
C GLY A 342 -9.15 -30.02 -7.43
N THR A 343 -8.61 -28.81 -7.22
CA THR A 343 -7.31 -28.42 -7.77
C THR A 343 -6.16 -29.06 -7.00
N ASP A 344 -4.97 -29.12 -7.61
CA ASP A 344 -3.77 -29.69 -7.01
C ASP A 344 -3.08 -28.74 -6.01
N VAL A 345 -3.48 -27.47 -5.97
CA VAL A 345 -3.08 -26.51 -4.94
C VAL A 345 -4.12 -26.52 -3.82
N THR A 346 -3.97 -27.44 -2.89
CA THR A 346 -5.01 -27.80 -1.91
C THR A 346 -4.99 -26.97 -0.64
N ASN A 347 -3.90 -26.23 -0.35
CA ASN A 347 -3.76 -25.46 0.88
C ASN A 347 -2.78 -24.29 0.75
N TYR A 348 -2.76 -23.43 1.78
CA TYR A 348 -1.89 -22.25 1.84
C TYR A 348 -0.39 -22.57 1.69
N ASP A 349 0.10 -23.66 2.30
CA ASP A 349 1.51 -24.02 2.24
C ASP A 349 1.92 -24.46 0.84
N GLU A 350 1.05 -25.17 0.13
CA GLU A 350 1.29 -25.53 -1.28
C GLU A 350 1.30 -24.31 -2.18
N ALA A 351 0.33 -23.40 -2.01
CA ALA A 351 0.31 -22.14 -2.73
C ALA A 351 1.58 -21.31 -2.47
N LYS A 352 2.05 -21.27 -1.22
CA LYS A 352 3.28 -20.59 -0.83
C LYS A 352 4.51 -21.23 -1.47
N LYS A 353 4.65 -22.55 -1.40
CA LYS A 353 5.77 -23.28 -2.04
C LYS A 353 5.81 -23.06 -3.55
N LEU A 354 4.62 -23.06 -4.18
CA LEU A 354 4.49 -22.78 -5.60
C LEU A 354 4.93 -21.37 -5.97
N ALA A 355 4.52 -20.38 -5.17
CA ALA A 355 4.97 -18.98 -5.33
C ALA A 355 6.50 -18.87 -5.18
N GLU A 356 7.08 -19.42 -4.12
CA GLU A 356 8.52 -19.40 -3.85
C GLU A 356 9.33 -20.06 -4.97
N LYS A 357 8.89 -21.24 -5.45
CA LYS A 357 9.52 -21.95 -6.59
C LYS A 357 9.61 -21.04 -7.82
N TRP A 358 8.53 -20.41 -8.21
CA TRP A 358 8.50 -19.59 -9.41
C TRP A 358 9.14 -18.22 -9.22
N GLU A 359 9.08 -17.63 -8.03
CA GLU A 359 9.86 -16.42 -7.72
C GLU A 359 11.37 -16.64 -7.93
N ASP A 360 11.90 -17.78 -7.53
CA ASP A 360 13.32 -18.10 -7.73
C ASP A 360 13.69 -18.21 -9.21
N VAL A 361 12.82 -18.81 -10.03
CA VAL A 361 13.00 -18.88 -11.50
C VAL A 361 12.95 -17.48 -12.09
N LEU A 362 11.91 -16.72 -11.77
CA LEU A 362 11.69 -15.37 -12.32
C LEU A 362 12.76 -14.38 -11.88
N ARG A 363 13.21 -14.43 -10.64
CA ARG A 363 14.33 -13.59 -10.15
C ARG A 363 15.60 -13.80 -10.95
N LYS A 364 15.90 -15.02 -11.40
CA LYS A 364 17.07 -15.31 -12.23
C LYS A 364 16.97 -14.70 -13.61
N VAL A 365 15.79 -14.60 -14.19
CA VAL A 365 15.54 -14.10 -15.54
C VAL A 365 15.31 -12.58 -15.55
N VAL A 366 14.44 -12.08 -14.69
CA VAL A 366 14.12 -10.66 -14.55
C VAL A 366 15.32 -9.86 -14.03
N ARG A 367 16.25 -10.50 -13.30
CA ARG A 367 17.54 -9.98 -12.89
C ARG A 367 18.38 -9.40 -14.04
N LYS A 368 18.31 -10.00 -15.23
CA LYS A 368 18.95 -9.45 -16.43
C LYS A 368 18.25 -8.19 -16.96
N ARG A 369 17.06 -7.87 -16.47
CA ARG A 369 16.16 -6.82 -16.97
C ARG A 369 15.96 -5.63 -16.03
N LYS A 370 16.77 -5.48 -14.97
CA LYS A 370 16.77 -4.28 -14.14
C LYS A 370 15.62 -4.24 -13.10
N TRP A 371 15.71 -5.08 -12.14
CA TRP A 371 14.79 -5.11 -10.99
C TRP A 371 15.01 -3.88 -10.08
N LEU A 372 14.47 -2.72 -10.47
CA LEU A 372 14.74 -1.41 -9.85
C LEU A 372 13.56 -0.87 -9.05
N PHE A 373 12.41 -1.49 -9.18
CA PHE A 373 11.17 -1.05 -8.63
C PHE A 373 11.25 -0.53 -7.18
N LYS A 374 11.88 -1.30 -6.29
CA LYS A 374 11.97 -0.92 -4.88
C LYS A 374 12.94 0.23 -4.59
N HIS A 375 13.77 0.58 -5.53
CA HIS A 375 14.83 1.56 -5.33
C HIS A 375 14.53 2.92 -5.94
N THR A 376 13.87 2.95 -7.07
CA THR A 376 13.50 4.21 -7.72
C THR A 376 12.33 4.90 -7.04
N SER A 377 11.37 4.11 -6.51
CA SER A 377 10.14 4.64 -5.93
C SER A 377 10.32 5.26 -4.54
N PHE A 378 11.27 4.76 -3.75
CA PHE A 378 11.44 5.17 -2.36
C PHE A 378 12.67 6.06 -2.12
N GLY A 379 13.31 6.55 -3.19
CA GLY A 379 14.31 7.58 -3.08
C GLY A 379 15.57 7.21 -2.30
N HIS A 380 16.39 6.30 -2.81
CA HIS A 380 17.75 6.20 -2.32
C HIS A 380 18.56 7.38 -2.85
N GLY A 381 18.75 8.37 -2.03
CA GLY A 381 19.50 9.56 -2.38
C GLY A 381 20.91 9.30 -2.90
N ASP A 382 21.50 8.18 -2.49
CA ASP A 382 22.89 7.87 -2.78
C ASP A 382 23.08 6.89 -3.94
N TYR A 383 21.99 6.29 -4.46
CA TYR A 383 22.09 5.31 -5.54
C TYR A 383 21.34 5.80 -6.78
N THR A 384 22.10 6.06 -7.84
CA THR A 384 21.51 6.38 -9.14
C THR A 384 20.94 5.11 -9.79
N TYR A 385 20.01 5.30 -10.71
CA TYR A 385 19.47 4.23 -11.55
C TYR A 385 20.60 3.44 -12.24
N GLU A 386 21.58 4.14 -12.82
CA GLU A 386 22.70 3.53 -13.53
C GLU A 386 23.58 2.70 -12.61
N TYR A 387 23.82 3.15 -11.38
CA TYR A 387 24.57 2.37 -10.39
C TYR A 387 23.83 1.07 -10.03
N ILE A 388 22.55 1.15 -9.67
CA ILE A 388 21.74 -0.03 -9.33
C ILE A 388 21.71 -1.03 -10.50
N LYS A 389 21.57 -0.53 -11.72
CA LYS A 389 21.59 -1.33 -12.94
C LYS A 389 22.92 -2.05 -13.19
N SER A 390 24.03 -1.46 -12.76
CA SER A 390 25.37 -2.03 -12.93
C SER A 390 25.69 -3.17 -11.95
N LEU A 391 24.93 -3.29 -10.86
CA LEU A 391 25.19 -4.28 -9.82
C LEU A 391 24.84 -5.70 -10.27
N ASP A 392 25.67 -6.65 -9.88
CA ASP A 392 25.29 -8.05 -9.92
C ASP A 392 24.30 -8.41 -8.80
N TRP A 393 23.76 -9.64 -8.83
CA TRP A 393 22.75 -10.04 -7.84
C TRP A 393 23.30 -10.14 -6.42
N ASP A 394 24.56 -10.49 -6.24
CA ASP A 394 25.16 -10.65 -4.91
C ASP A 394 25.49 -9.31 -4.29
N GLU A 395 25.86 -8.33 -5.11
CA GLU A 395 26.01 -6.94 -4.71
C GLU A 395 24.65 -6.30 -4.43
N TYR A 396 23.68 -6.49 -5.33
CA TYR A 396 22.32 -5.98 -5.17
C TYR A 396 21.63 -6.48 -3.88
N LYS A 397 21.79 -7.76 -3.53
CA LYS A 397 21.26 -8.31 -2.27
C LYS A 397 21.82 -7.64 -1.02
N LYS A 398 23.03 -7.11 -1.09
CA LYS A 398 23.68 -6.40 0.02
C LYS A 398 23.17 -4.97 0.18
N ILE A 399 22.58 -4.39 -0.86
CA ILE A 399 21.95 -3.07 -0.75
C ILE A 399 20.76 -3.21 0.21
N PRO A 400 20.76 -2.47 1.31
CA PRO A 400 19.64 -2.50 2.25
C PRO A 400 18.35 -2.12 1.53
N ARG A 401 17.28 -2.88 1.78
CA ARG A 401 15.99 -2.61 1.15
C ARG A 401 15.49 -1.21 1.52
N VAL A 402 15.05 -0.50 0.53
CA VAL A 402 14.70 0.92 0.54
C VAL A 402 13.86 1.41 1.71
N PRO A 403 12.74 0.78 2.07
CA PRO A 403 12.01 1.20 3.26
C PRO A 403 12.89 1.12 4.51
N GLY A 404 13.82 0.15 4.55
CA GLY A 404 14.77 0.00 5.63
C GLY A 404 15.79 1.13 5.74
N ASN A 405 16.29 1.66 4.62
CA ASN A 405 17.32 2.69 4.67
C ASN A 405 16.78 4.07 5.03
N MET A 406 15.68 4.49 4.41
CA MET A 406 15.05 5.74 4.80
C MET A 406 14.57 5.69 6.24
N LEU A 407 14.04 4.55 6.67
CA LEU A 407 13.67 4.35 8.06
C LEU A 407 14.87 4.34 8.99
N LEU A 408 15.99 3.72 8.60
CA LEU A 408 17.23 3.75 9.40
C LEU A 408 17.82 5.16 9.47
N VAL A 409 17.80 5.91 8.38
CA VAL A 409 18.24 7.32 8.37
C VAL A 409 17.30 8.17 9.23
N LYS A 410 15.99 8.05 9.05
CA LYS A 410 15.02 8.76 9.89
C LYS A 410 15.08 8.29 11.35
N GLU A 411 15.24 7.01 11.61
CA GLU A 411 15.46 6.48 12.95
C GLU A 411 16.72 7.05 13.58
N GLN A 412 17.82 7.14 12.83
CA GLN A 412 19.06 7.74 13.34
C GLN A 412 18.88 9.24 13.62
N VAL A 413 18.27 9.98 12.69
CA VAL A 413 17.94 11.39 12.89
C VAL A 413 17.01 11.58 14.10
N MET A 414 15.99 10.73 14.24
CA MET A 414 15.10 10.75 15.40
C MET A 414 15.83 10.41 16.70
N ARG A 415 16.72 9.43 16.70
CA ARG A 415 17.55 9.10 17.88
C ARG A 415 18.46 10.26 18.26
N ASP A 416 19.11 10.86 17.27
CA ASP A 416 20.05 11.95 17.49
C ASP A 416 19.34 13.23 17.97
N TYR A 417 18.12 13.48 17.49
CA TYR A 417 17.31 14.63 17.87
C TYR A 417 16.50 14.41 19.15
N PHE A 418 15.79 13.29 19.25
CA PHE A 418 14.85 13.05 20.36
C PHE A 418 15.51 12.46 21.62
N ASN A 419 16.58 11.68 21.50
CA ASN A 419 17.24 11.14 22.67
C ASN A 419 17.84 12.22 23.58
N PRO A 420 18.54 13.25 23.07
CA PRO A 420 18.95 14.39 23.90
C PRO A 420 17.77 15.16 24.51
N LEU A 421 16.70 15.39 23.72
CA LEU A 421 15.50 16.05 24.20
C LEU A 421 14.78 15.24 25.28
N MET A 422 14.65 13.93 25.10
CA MET A 422 14.07 13.03 26.09
C MET A 422 14.92 12.92 27.36
N LYS A 423 16.24 12.95 27.21
CA LYS A 423 17.17 13.02 28.35
C LYS A 423 16.95 14.31 29.14
N LEU A 424 16.89 15.44 28.44
CA LEU A 424 16.62 16.75 29.05
C LEU A 424 15.26 16.81 29.75
N LEU A 425 14.22 16.25 29.15
CA LEU A 425 12.88 16.18 29.73
C LEU A 425 12.85 15.28 30.98
N ARG A 426 13.62 14.19 31.01
CA ARG A 426 13.78 13.33 32.19
C ARG A 426 14.48 14.07 33.30
N GLU A 427 15.61 14.71 33.01
CA GLU A 427 16.38 15.49 33.97
C GLU A 427 15.55 16.63 34.58
N LYS A 428 14.78 17.37 33.79
CA LYS A 428 13.85 18.40 34.28
C LYS A 428 12.72 17.83 35.13
N LYS A 429 12.18 16.69 34.78
CA LYS A 429 11.11 16.03 35.54
C LYS A 429 11.63 15.53 36.89
N ASP A 430 12.81 14.93 36.90
CA ASP A 430 13.44 14.45 38.13
C ASP A 430 13.84 15.61 39.05
N ALA A 431 14.18 16.78 38.46
CA ALA A 431 14.43 18.01 39.23
C ALA A 431 13.16 18.64 39.81
N LEU A 432 12.00 18.46 39.14
CA LEU A 432 10.70 18.93 39.63
C LEU A 432 10.04 17.97 40.65
N ALA A 433 10.53 16.76 40.72
CA ALA A 433 10.07 15.72 41.66
C ALA A 433 10.86 15.67 42.97
N ARG A 434 11.94 16.45 43.06
CA ARG A 434 12.74 16.74 44.26
C ARG A 434 12.34 18.06 44.88
#